data_5de653d3ef921048505d86f987988b05
#
_entry.id   5de653d3ef921048505d86f987988b05
#
_cell.length_a   1.000
_cell.length_b   1.000
_cell.length_c   1.000
_cell.angle_alpha   90.00
_cell.angle_beta   90.00
_cell.angle_gamma   90.00
#
_symmetry.space_group_name_H-M   'P 1'
#
loop_
_entity.id
_entity.type
_entity.pdbx_description
1 polymer ?
#
loop_
_entity_poly.entity_id
_entity_poly.type
_entity_poly.pdbx_seq_one_letter_code
_entity_poly.pdbx_strand_id
1 'polypeptide(L)'
;GDSLSVTAGPIVRTDDASMYAGYATFYPSDLLLDFFTYGGAPTTNNLLYTGSGLGAVYTFGDSGFKVSGNYVAVDGNDSSKGIGTDEGTTTSAWQLFYEGEVFDGSLLAQVGYSYEQNASLAIGTASTTADRHGYSVAAAWAPADSGIMPSVSTGYSWANPAGDGDLIDSWYVGLEWGDVFIKGNAFGAAIGEAPAFDDAEGNLMWEAFYSFAVTDNITITPAIFGIYDEDSADDEIFGGIVKTTFTF
;
A
#
# COMPACT_ATOMS: atom_id res chain seq x y z
N GLY A 1 1.35 -5.56 -27.05
CA GLY A 1 2.29 -4.49 -27.46
C GLY A 1 2.37 -3.39 -26.43
N ASP A 2 3.27 -2.43 -26.61
CA ASP A 2 3.41 -1.28 -25.71
C ASP A 2 2.10 -0.50 -25.58
N SER A 3 1.80 -0.03 -24.38
CA SER A 3 0.64 0.82 -24.13
C SER A 3 0.98 1.96 -23.16
N LEU A 4 0.37 3.11 -23.41
CA LEU A 4 0.45 4.28 -22.55
C LEU A 4 -0.96 4.70 -22.14
N SER A 5 -1.21 4.74 -20.84
CA SER A 5 -2.39 5.36 -20.24
C SER A 5 -2.01 6.70 -19.63
N VAL A 6 -2.78 7.73 -19.88
CA VAL A 6 -2.60 9.06 -19.29
C VAL A 6 -3.90 9.51 -18.67
N THR A 7 -3.84 9.94 -17.43
CA THR A 7 -4.97 10.47 -16.67
C THR A 7 -4.65 11.89 -16.24
N ALA A 8 -5.58 12.82 -16.41
CA ALA A 8 -5.44 14.18 -15.94
C ALA A 8 -6.81 14.73 -15.57
N GLY A 9 -6.88 15.54 -14.52
CA GLY A 9 -8.15 16.11 -14.07
C GLY A 9 -8.00 17.19 -13.03
N PRO A 10 -9.07 17.97 -12.82
CA PRO A 10 -9.13 18.94 -11.73
C PRO A 10 -9.26 18.28 -10.35
N ILE A 11 -9.70 17.03 -10.32
CA ILE A 11 -9.81 16.20 -9.11
C ILE A 11 -9.37 14.79 -9.50
N VAL A 12 -8.17 14.41 -9.06
CA VAL A 12 -7.59 13.07 -9.13
C VAL A 12 -6.99 12.73 -7.77
N ARG A 13 -6.76 11.44 -7.50
CA ARG A 13 -6.10 10.99 -6.26
C ARG A 13 -4.78 10.32 -6.61
N THR A 14 -3.74 10.53 -5.81
CA THR A 14 -2.38 10.04 -6.09
C THR A 14 -2.32 8.53 -6.29
N ASP A 15 -3.12 7.77 -5.55
CA ASP A 15 -3.21 6.31 -5.61
C ASP A 15 -4.29 5.78 -6.60
N ASP A 16 -4.81 6.63 -7.48
CA ASP A 16 -5.76 6.21 -8.51
C ASP A 16 -5.11 5.14 -9.40
N ALA A 17 -5.81 4.02 -9.57
CA ALA A 17 -5.34 2.86 -10.34
C ALA A 17 -5.02 3.19 -11.81
N SER A 18 -5.55 4.29 -12.34
CA SER A 18 -5.23 4.77 -13.69
C SER A 18 -3.88 5.51 -13.79
N MET A 19 -3.30 5.86 -12.64
CA MET A 19 -2.02 6.59 -12.53
C MET A 19 -0.94 5.79 -11.79
N TYR A 20 -1.23 4.54 -11.42
CA TYR A 20 -0.37 3.68 -10.64
C TYR A 20 -0.16 2.34 -11.32
N ALA A 21 1.05 1.80 -11.34
CA ALA A 21 1.36 0.55 -12.06
C ALA A 21 0.80 -0.70 -11.35
N GLY A 22 0.71 -0.67 -10.03
CA GLY A 22 0.16 -1.75 -9.21
C GLY A 22 0.78 -1.84 -7.82
N TYR A 23 0.27 -2.75 -7.00
CA TYR A 23 0.83 -3.11 -5.70
C TYR A 23 1.43 -4.52 -5.77
N ALA A 24 2.67 -4.68 -5.34
CA ALA A 24 3.35 -5.98 -5.35
C ALA A 24 2.94 -6.82 -4.13
N THR A 25 1.68 -7.20 -4.08
CA THR A 25 1.11 -8.04 -3.02
C THR A 25 0.05 -8.98 -3.58
N PHE A 26 0.00 -10.22 -3.06
CA PHE A 26 -1.12 -11.15 -3.19
C PHE A 26 -1.94 -11.23 -1.90
N TYR A 27 -1.48 -10.59 -0.83
CA TYR A 27 -2.24 -10.52 0.42
C TYR A 27 -3.53 -9.72 0.19
N PRO A 28 -4.69 -10.19 0.68
CA PRO A 28 -5.97 -9.55 0.39
C PRO A 28 -6.02 -8.10 0.86
N SER A 29 -6.57 -7.24 0.02
CA SER A 29 -6.86 -5.85 0.37
C SER A 29 -8.12 -5.72 1.20
N ASP A 30 -8.23 -4.63 1.96
CA ASP A 30 -9.43 -4.24 2.72
C ASP A 30 -9.90 -5.27 3.75
N LEU A 31 -8.99 -6.05 4.35
CA LEU A 31 -9.40 -7.04 5.31
C LEU A 31 -9.65 -6.41 6.70
N LEU A 32 -8.60 -6.04 7.42
CA LEU A 32 -8.67 -5.42 8.75
C LEU A 32 -7.76 -4.22 8.88
N LEU A 33 -6.45 -4.48 8.80
CA LEU A 33 -5.43 -3.46 8.95
C LEU A 33 -5.00 -2.96 7.58
N ASP A 34 -5.37 -1.74 7.29
CA ASP A 34 -5.15 -1.07 6.01
C ASP A 34 -3.66 -1.06 5.58
N PHE A 35 -2.76 -1.05 6.55
CA PHE A 35 -1.32 -1.12 6.34
C PHE A 35 -0.89 -2.30 5.45
N PHE A 36 -1.48 -3.48 5.62
CA PHE A 36 -1.11 -4.67 4.86
C PHE A 36 -1.59 -4.62 3.39
N THR A 37 -2.58 -3.80 3.09
CA THR A 37 -3.11 -3.65 1.72
C THR A 37 -2.13 -2.96 0.77
N TYR A 38 -1.21 -2.17 1.31
CA TYR A 38 -0.23 -1.40 0.52
C TYR A 38 1.09 -2.14 0.30
N GLY A 39 1.13 -3.43 0.56
CA GLY A 39 2.32 -4.24 0.33
C GLY A 39 3.49 -3.86 1.25
N GLY A 40 3.23 -3.37 2.48
CA GLY A 40 4.24 -2.87 3.40
C GLY A 40 5.02 -1.65 2.88
N ALA A 41 4.44 -0.91 1.96
CA ALA A 41 5.06 0.23 1.31
C ALA A 41 4.21 1.53 1.43
N PRO A 42 3.72 1.89 2.62
CA PRO A 42 2.81 3.03 2.77
C PRO A 42 3.44 4.36 2.38
N THR A 43 4.75 4.53 2.50
CA THR A 43 5.44 5.78 2.16
C THR A 43 5.38 6.12 0.66
N THR A 44 5.07 5.15 -0.19
CA THR A 44 4.90 5.34 -1.64
C THR A 44 3.53 4.93 -2.14
N ASN A 45 2.89 3.96 -1.50
CA ASN A 45 1.64 3.36 -1.97
C ASN A 45 0.37 3.92 -1.30
N ASN A 46 0.51 4.57 -0.12
CA ASN A 46 -0.62 5.16 0.63
C ASN A 46 -0.56 6.69 0.65
N LEU A 47 -0.43 7.29 -0.52
CA LEU A 47 -0.42 8.74 -0.69
C LEU A 47 -1.83 9.21 -1.07
N LEU A 48 -2.65 9.50 -0.08
CA LEU A 48 -4.09 9.78 -0.25
C LEU A 48 -4.38 11.25 -0.64
N TYR A 49 -3.46 11.92 -1.31
CA TYR A 49 -3.67 13.31 -1.74
C TYR A 49 -4.66 13.38 -2.89
N THR A 50 -5.61 14.29 -2.77
CA THR A 50 -6.66 14.55 -3.77
C THR A 50 -6.59 16.01 -4.21
N GLY A 51 -6.56 16.22 -5.52
CA GLY A 51 -6.47 17.58 -6.09
C GLY A 51 -6.33 17.60 -7.59
N SER A 52 -5.90 18.71 -8.13
CA SER A 52 -5.61 18.81 -9.56
C SER A 52 -4.31 18.10 -9.89
N GLY A 53 -4.34 17.25 -10.91
CA GLY A 53 -3.14 16.47 -11.21
C GLY A 53 -3.18 15.74 -12.53
N LEU A 54 -2.09 15.06 -12.76
CA LEU A 54 -1.91 14.18 -13.92
C LEU A 54 -1.02 13.00 -13.54
N GLY A 55 -1.18 11.91 -14.26
CA GLY A 55 -0.32 10.72 -14.15
C GLY A 55 -0.35 9.89 -15.42
N ALA A 56 0.60 8.99 -15.52
CA ALA A 56 0.72 8.09 -16.64
C ALA A 56 1.23 6.72 -16.19
N VAL A 57 0.76 5.68 -16.88
CA VAL A 57 1.25 4.31 -16.77
C VAL A 57 1.69 3.85 -18.16
N TYR A 58 2.92 3.40 -18.27
CA TYR A 58 3.45 2.81 -19.48
C TYR A 58 3.77 1.33 -19.28
N THR A 59 3.21 0.49 -20.14
CA THR A 59 3.43 -0.95 -20.16
C THR A 59 4.37 -1.31 -21.30
N PHE A 60 5.45 -2.03 -21.02
CA PHE A 60 6.47 -2.43 -21.99
C PHE A 60 6.10 -3.74 -22.70
N GLY A 61 5.15 -3.67 -23.60
CA GLY A 61 4.69 -4.83 -24.36
C GLY A 61 4.32 -6.01 -23.45
N ASP A 62 4.83 -7.17 -23.81
CA ASP A 62 4.61 -8.44 -23.06
C ASP A 62 5.75 -8.77 -22.09
N SER A 63 6.58 -7.79 -21.73
CA SER A 63 7.74 -7.98 -20.87
C SER A 63 7.40 -8.16 -19.38
N GLY A 64 6.17 -7.86 -18.98
CA GLY A 64 5.75 -7.80 -17.58
C GLY A 64 6.13 -6.50 -16.85
N PHE A 65 6.97 -5.65 -17.45
CA PHE A 65 7.35 -4.38 -16.84
C PHE A 65 6.34 -3.28 -17.10
N LYS A 66 6.09 -2.47 -16.07
CA LYS A 66 5.31 -1.23 -16.12
C LYS A 66 6.08 -0.13 -15.39
N VAL A 67 5.95 1.09 -15.86
CA VAL A 67 6.42 2.27 -15.14
C VAL A 67 5.26 3.24 -15.00
N SER A 68 5.13 3.86 -13.84
CA SER A 68 4.15 4.91 -13.61
C SER A 68 4.77 6.12 -12.94
N GLY A 69 4.12 7.26 -13.14
CA GLY A 69 4.47 8.50 -12.46
C GLY A 69 3.27 9.43 -12.44
N ASN A 70 3.08 10.12 -11.33
CA ASN A 70 2.00 11.08 -11.17
C ASN A 70 2.44 12.32 -10.41
N TYR A 71 1.60 13.35 -10.46
CA TYR A 71 1.72 14.59 -9.71
C TYR A 71 0.32 15.08 -9.36
N VAL A 72 0.09 15.39 -8.09
CA VAL A 72 -1.18 15.92 -7.57
C VAL A 72 -0.91 17.13 -6.68
N ALA A 73 -1.63 18.22 -6.92
CA ALA A 73 -1.62 19.43 -6.11
C ALA A 73 -2.97 19.60 -5.43
N VAL A 74 -3.00 19.60 -4.10
CA VAL A 74 -4.25 19.67 -3.30
C VAL A 74 -5.02 20.95 -3.61
N ASP A 75 -4.34 22.09 -3.59
CA ASP A 75 -4.92 23.40 -3.87
C ASP A 75 -4.60 23.86 -5.31
N GLY A 76 -4.68 22.96 -6.28
CA GLY A 76 -4.27 23.20 -7.67
C GLY A 76 -4.98 24.37 -8.38
N ASN A 77 -6.10 24.83 -7.85
CA ASN A 77 -6.85 26.00 -8.33
C ASN A 77 -6.42 27.32 -7.69
N ASP A 78 -5.58 27.29 -6.66
CA ASP A 78 -5.04 28.50 -6.01
C ASP A 78 -3.69 28.87 -6.64
N SER A 79 -3.60 30.06 -7.23
CA SER A 79 -2.37 30.51 -7.89
C SER A 79 -1.19 30.76 -6.94
N SER A 80 -1.44 30.86 -5.64
CA SER A 80 -0.42 31.05 -4.61
C SER A 80 0.04 29.74 -3.94
N LYS A 81 -0.80 28.70 -4.01
CA LYS A 81 -0.59 27.40 -3.36
C LYS A 81 -0.70 26.21 -4.32
N GLY A 82 -0.96 26.47 -5.57
CA GLY A 82 -1.25 25.44 -6.57
C GLY A 82 0.00 24.83 -7.19
N ILE A 83 -0.18 24.38 -8.41
CA ILE A 83 0.84 23.66 -9.18
C ILE A 83 2.12 24.48 -9.33
N GLY A 84 3.25 23.92 -8.85
CA GLY A 84 4.58 24.51 -9.01
C GLY A 84 4.86 25.70 -8.08
N THR A 85 4.12 25.84 -6.99
CA THR A 85 4.36 26.87 -5.96
C THR A 85 5.05 26.24 -4.74
N ASP A 86 5.88 27.02 -4.03
CA ASP A 86 6.58 26.54 -2.83
C ASP A 86 5.65 26.40 -1.61
N GLU A 87 4.50 27.09 -1.61
CA GLU A 87 3.53 27.04 -0.52
C GLU A 87 2.44 25.98 -0.70
N GLY A 88 2.42 25.31 -1.86
CA GLY A 88 1.41 24.29 -2.17
C GLY A 88 1.69 22.96 -1.53
N THR A 89 0.66 22.26 -1.08
CA THR A 89 0.75 20.84 -0.74
C THR A 89 0.65 20.03 -2.02
N THR A 90 1.74 19.38 -2.37
CA THR A 90 1.83 18.57 -3.60
C THR A 90 2.46 17.21 -3.33
N THR A 91 2.15 16.25 -4.16
CA THR A 91 2.76 14.92 -4.11
C THR A 91 3.04 14.41 -5.51
N SER A 92 4.09 13.62 -5.62
CA SER A 92 4.37 12.81 -6.80
C SER A 92 4.79 11.41 -6.38
N ALA A 93 4.29 10.39 -7.09
CA ALA A 93 4.67 9.00 -6.89
C ALA A 93 5.16 8.40 -8.21
N TRP A 94 6.24 7.65 -8.12
CA TRP A 94 6.90 6.99 -9.24
C TRP A 94 7.13 5.53 -8.92
N GLN A 95 6.86 4.66 -9.87
CA GLN A 95 6.95 3.21 -9.69
C GLN A 95 7.60 2.54 -10.89
N LEU A 96 8.46 1.57 -10.61
CA LEU A 96 8.78 0.49 -11.52
C LEU A 96 8.15 -0.79 -10.97
N PHE A 97 7.32 -1.42 -11.77
CA PHE A 97 6.56 -2.61 -11.41
C PHE A 97 6.85 -3.74 -12.39
N TYR A 98 6.92 -4.96 -11.88
CA TYR A 98 7.07 -6.17 -12.66
C TYR A 98 6.01 -7.18 -12.27
N GLU A 99 5.43 -7.84 -13.28
CA GLU A 99 4.50 -8.95 -13.16
C GLU A 99 4.88 -10.02 -14.16
N GLY A 100 5.13 -11.24 -13.69
CA GLY A 100 5.52 -12.34 -14.56
C GLY A 100 5.53 -13.68 -13.87
N GLU A 101 5.81 -14.73 -14.63
CA GLU A 101 5.89 -16.10 -14.11
C GLU A 101 7.32 -16.46 -13.74
N VAL A 102 7.54 -16.93 -12.52
CA VAL A 102 8.84 -17.36 -11.98
C VAL A 102 8.64 -18.56 -11.03
N PHE A 103 9.46 -19.60 -11.17
CA PHE A 103 9.41 -20.81 -10.32
C PHE A 103 8.02 -21.47 -10.25
N ASP A 104 7.39 -21.68 -11.40
CA ASP A 104 6.04 -22.24 -11.52
C ASP A 104 5.00 -21.48 -10.66
N GLY A 105 5.10 -20.15 -10.65
CA GLY A 105 4.19 -19.26 -9.94
C GLY A 105 4.25 -17.85 -10.49
N SER A 106 3.34 -17.00 -10.01
CA SER A 106 3.27 -15.59 -10.36
C SER A 106 4.13 -14.76 -9.44
N LEU A 107 4.99 -13.91 -9.99
CA LEU A 107 5.82 -12.94 -9.27
C LEU A 107 5.34 -11.53 -9.53
N LEU A 108 5.15 -10.77 -8.48
CA LEU A 108 5.02 -9.31 -8.51
C LEU A 108 6.24 -8.70 -7.83
N ALA A 109 6.77 -7.61 -8.37
CA ALA A 109 7.86 -6.87 -7.74
C ALA A 109 7.69 -5.37 -8.01
N GLN A 110 8.09 -4.55 -7.05
CA GLN A 110 7.94 -3.11 -7.12
C GLN A 110 9.14 -2.41 -6.50
N VAL A 111 9.53 -1.31 -7.13
CA VAL A 111 10.37 -0.27 -6.54
C VAL A 111 9.62 1.05 -6.68
N GLY A 112 9.47 1.78 -5.57
CA GLY A 112 8.71 3.03 -5.51
C GLY A 112 9.55 4.19 -4.99
N TYR A 113 9.22 5.38 -5.45
CA TYR A 113 9.69 6.66 -4.94
C TYR A 113 8.53 7.63 -4.84
N SER A 114 8.47 8.39 -3.75
CA SER A 114 7.54 9.50 -3.61
C SER A 114 8.24 10.77 -3.17
N TYR A 115 7.66 11.89 -3.56
CA TYR A 115 7.99 13.21 -3.03
C TYR A 115 6.71 13.89 -2.60
N GLU A 116 6.69 14.39 -1.39
CA GLU A 116 5.58 15.14 -0.82
C GLU A 116 6.12 16.49 -0.37
N GLN A 117 5.56 17.56 -0.92
CA GLN A 117 5.89 18.94 -0.55
C GLN A 117 4.87 19.44 0.46
N ASN A 118 5.35 20.06 1.53
CA ASN A 118 4.51 20.55 2.63
C ASN A 118 3.56 19.44 3.17
N ALA A 119 4.06 18.21 3.28
CA ALA A 119 3.31 17.11 3.89
C ALA A 119 2.92 17.49 5.32
N SER A 120 1.65 17.30 5.67
CA SER A 120 1.21 17.44 7.05
C SER A 120 1.65 16.24 7.85
N LEU A 121 2.61 16.43 8.73
CA LEU A 121 3.02 15.44 9.71
C LEU A 121 2.21 15.72 10.99
N ALA A 122 1.26 14.85 11.30
CA ALA A 122 0.53 14.91 12.56
C ALA A 122 1.39 14.26 13.65
N ILE A 123 2.00 15.06 14.51
CA ILE A 123 2.81 14.61 15.64
C ILE A 123 2.05 14.98 16.89
N GLY A 124 1.31 14.04 17.47
CA GLY A 124 0.50 14.28 18.67
C GLY A 124 -0.47 15.45 18.47
N THR A 125 -0.30 16.53 19.26
CA THR A 125 -1.09 17.77 19.15
C THR A 125 -0.44 18.84 18.28
N ALA A 126 0.81 18.63 17.82
CA ALA A 126 1.53 19.54 16.96
C ALA A 126 1.39 19.09 15.49
N SER A 127 1.07 20.02 14.60
CA SER A 127 1.12 19.79 13.16
C SER A 127 2.29 20.59 12.61
N THR A 128 3.30 19.91 12.08
CA THR A 128 4.37 20.53 11.30
C THR A 128 4.20 20.15 9.84
N THR A 129 4.61 21.02 8.94
CA THR A 129 4.70 20.70 7.52
C THR A 129 6.17 20.55 7.15
N ALA A 130 6.50 19.50 6.44
CA ALA A 130 7.84 19.27 5.93
C ALA A 130 7.77 18.58 4.57
N ASP A 131 8.82 18.76 3.78
CA ASP A 131 9.00 17.98 2.57
C ASP A 131 9.47 16.58 2.96
N ARG A 132 8.99 15.58 2.23
CA ARG A 132 9.30 14.18 2.51
C ARG A 132 9.65 13.43 1.23
N HIS A 133 10.69 12.63 1.30
CA HIS A 133 11.07 11.68 0.26
C HIS A 133 10.80 10.26 0.76
N GLY A 134 9.91 9.55 0.09
CA GLY A 134 9.59 8.16 0.37
C GLY A 134 10.21 7.21 -0.64
N TYR A 135 10.57 6.02 -0.18
CA TYR A 135 11.13 4.95 -0.98
C TYR A 135 10.51 3.63 -0.57
N SER A 136 10.38 2.70 -1.50
CA SER A 136 9.89 1.36 -1.19
C SER A 136 10.47 0.30 -2.09
N VAL A 137 10.49 -0.93 -1.54
CA VAL A 137 10.67 -2.16 -2.29
C VAL A 137 9.63 -3.16 -1.79
N ALA A 138 8.95 -3.84 -2.72
CA ALA A 138 8.00 -4.89 -2.37
C ALA A 138 8.06 -6.01 -3.38
N ALA A 139 7.76 -7.23 -2.94
CA ALA A 139 7.68 -8.39 -3.78
C ALA A 139 6.63 -9.38 -3.25
N ALA A 140 5.97 -10.07 -4.16
CA ALA A 140 5.05 -11.13 -3.83
C ALA A 140 5.16 -12.27 -4.83
N TRP A 141 5.03 -13.48 -4.33
CA TRP A 141 5.03 -14.69 -5.15
C TRP A 141 3.85 -15.58 -4.75
N ALA A 142 3.14 -16.11 -5.74
CA ALA A 142 2.05 -17.05 -5.54
C ALA A 142 2.29 -18.31 -6.40
N PRO A 143 2.15 -19.52 -5.84
CA PRO A 143 2.26 -20.75 -6.61
C PRO A 143 1.16 -20.84 -7.67
N ALA A 144 1.43 -21.50 -8.80
CA ALA A 144 0.45 -21.72 -9.86
C ALA A 144 -0.74 -22.58 -9.39
N ASP A 145 -0.48 -23.51 -8.50
CA ASP A 145 -1.51 -24.38 -7.92
C ASP A 145 -1.65 -24.12 -6.42
N SER A 146 -2.88 -23.96 -5.96
CA SER A 146 -3.19 -23.93 -4.52
C SER A 146 -2.84 -25.25 -3.85
N GLY A 147 -2.23 -25.21 -2.67
CA GLY A 147 -1.79 -26.38 -1.96
C GLY A 147 -1.19 -26.08 -0.60
N ILE A 148 -0.16 -26.83 -0.21
CA ILE A 148 0.54 -26.62 1.08
C ILE A 148 1.34 -25.30 1.07
N MET A 149 1.80 -24.87 -0.10
CA MET A 149 2.62 -23.66 -0.24
C MET A 149 1.73 -22.41 -0.33
N PRO A 150 1.91 -21.43 0.55
CA PRO A 150 1.15 -20.19 0.48
C PRO A 150 1.66 -19.27 -0.63
N SER A 151 0.87 -18.28 -0.99
CA SER A 151 1.42 -17.04 -1.52
C SER A 151 2.17 -16.31 -0.42
N VAL A 152 3.23 -15.61 -0.78
CA VAL A 152 4.07 -14.82 0.13
C VAL A 152 4.14 -13.40 -0.41
N SER A 153 3.83 -12.43 0.42
CA SER A 153 3.95 -11.01 0.09
C SER A 153 4.81 -10.33 1.15
N THR A 154 5.71 -9.47 0.73
CA THR A 154 6.59 -8.72 1.65
C THR A 154 6.94 -7.36 1.07
N GLY A 155 7.16 -6.40 1.95
CA GLY A 155 7.58 -5.07 1.56
C GLY A 155 8.35 -4.38 2.67
N TYR A 156 9.14 -3.41 2.27
CA TYR A 156 9.85 -2.48 3.12
C TYR A 156 9.77 -1.09 2.52
N SER A 157 9.45 -0.10 3.32
CA SER A 157 9.47 1.28 2.89
C SER A 157 10.09 2.19 3.94
N TRP A 158 10.63 3.30 3.49
CA TRP A 158 11.20 4.31 4.37
C TRP A 158 10.99 5.70 3.79
N ALA A 159 10.99 6.69 4.67
CA ALA A 159 10.90 8.09 4.27
C ALA A 159 11.86 8.94 5.10
N ASN A 160 12.47 9.92 4.44
CA ASN A 160 13.26 10.96 5.06
C ASN A 160 12.45 12.26 5.02
N PRO A 161 11.98 12.80 6.15
CA PRO A 161 11.48 14.15 6.20
C PRO A 161 12.62 15.13 5.89
N ALA A 162 12.32 16.27 5.27
CA ALA A 162 13.30 17.33 5.12
C ALA A 162 13.63 17.92 6.50
N GLY A 163 14.91 18.08 6.80
CA GLY A 163 15.42 18.56 8.09
C GLY A 163 16.04 17.44 8.92
N ASP A 164 16.15 17.67 10.23
CA ASP A 164 16.80 16.75 11.19
C ASP A 164 15.85 15.66 11.73
N GLY A 165 14.77 15.36 11.01
CA GLY A 165 13.81 14.31 11.41
C GLY A 165 14.37 12.91 11.21
N ASP A 166 13.96 11.98 12.11
CA ASP A 166 14.38 10.58 12.04
C ASP A 166 13.79 9.84 10.84
N LEU A 167 14.48 8.78 10.45
CA LEU A 167 14.02 7.89 9.39
C LEU A 167 12.73 7.20 9.83
N ILE A 168 11.73 7.31 8.98
CA ILE A 168 10.44 6.64 9.15
C ILE A 168 10.50 5.38 8.29
N ASP A 169 10.36 4.22 8.88
CA ASP A 169 10.35 2.98 8.10
C ASP A 169 9.18 2.06 8.47
N SER A 170 8.98 1.06 7.65
CA SER A 170 7.92 0.07 7.79
C SER A 170 8.28 -1.20 7.06
N TRP A 171 7.81 -2.33 7.55
CA TRP A 171 7.95 -3.61 6.88
C TRP A 171 6.73 -4.52 7.13
N TYR A 172 6.51 -5.48 6.24
CA TYR A 172 5.52 -6.51 6.47
C TYR A 172 5.86 -7.82 5.77
N VAL A 173 5.25 -8.90 6.28
CA VAL A 173 5.15 -10.20 5.63
C VAL A 173 3.71 -10.69 5.74
N GLY A 174 3.11 -11.05 4.60
CA GLY A 174 1.78 -11.64 4.50
C GLY A 174 1.84 -13.00 3.82
N LEU A 175 1.07 -13.94 4.33
CA LEU A 175 0.93 -15.29 3.81
C LEU A 175 -0.54 -15.59 3.55
N GLU A 176 -0.85 -16.24 2.42
CA GLU A 176 -2.21 -16.71 2.15
C GLU A 176 -2.18 -18.10 1.51
N TRP A 177 -2.98 -19.00 2.05
CA TRP A 177 -3.24 -20.33 1.52
C TRP A 177 -4.63 -20.38 0.89
N GLY A 178 -4.71 -20.72 -0.37
CA GLY A 178 -5.96 -21.03 -1.06
C GLY A 178 -6.42 -22.46 -0.83
N ASP A 179 -7.70 -22.71 -1.03
CA ASP A 179 -8.34 -24.04 -0.96
C ASP A 179 -8.14 -24.78 0.39
N VAL A 180 -8.03 -24.03 1.49
CA VAL A 180 -7.79 -24.59 2.83
C VAL A 180 -9.04 -25.33 3.33
N PHE A 181 -8.89 -26.61 3.62
CA PHE A 181 -9.93 -27.59 4.04
C PHE A 181 -11.04 -27.80 3.01
N ILE A 182 -11.52 -26.75 2.37
CA ILE A 182 -12.61 -26.78 1.38
C ILE A 182 -12.17 -25.91 0.20
N LYS A 183 -12.41 -26.40 -1.01
CA LYS A 183 -12.11 -25.66 -2.24
C LYS A 183 -12.87 -24.31 -2.27
N GLY A 184 -12.13 -23.26 -2.59
CA GLY A 184 -12.64 -21.88 -2.60
C GLY A 184 -12.52 -21.14 -1.26
N ASN A 185 -12.11 -21.82 -0.19
CA ASN A 185 -11.79 -21.16 1.07
C ASN A 185 -10.33 -20.71 1.11
N ALA A 186 -10.03 -19.68 1.91
CA ALA A 186 -8.66 -19.21 2.10
C ALA A 186 -8.36 -18.98 3.58
N PHE A 187 -7.10 -19.15 3.95
CA PHE A 187 -6.56 -18.74 5.24
C PHE A 187 -5.39 -17.81 5.00
N GLY A 188 -5.34 -16.70 5.71
CA GLY A 188 -4.22 -15.79 5.64
C GLY A 188 -3.81 -15.25 7.00
N ALA A 189 -2.56 -14.85 7.08
CA ALA A 189 -2.00 -14.17 8.23
C ALA A 189 -0.91 -13.18 7.78
N ALA A 190 -0.84 -12.05 8.44
CA ALA A 190 0.19 -11.04 8.20
C ALA A 190 0.74 -10.50 9.52
N ILE A 191 1.98 -10.07 9.47
CA ILE A 191 2.68 -9.38 10.54
C ILE A 191 3.56 -8.30 9.92
N GLY A 192 3.70 -7.17 10.60
CA GLY A 192 4.54 -6.06 10.15
C GLY A 192 4.55 -4.93 11.14
N GLU A 193 5.36 -3.94 10.84
CA GLU A 193 5.51 -2.73 11.62
C GLU A 193 5.12 -1.54 10.76
N ALA A 194 4.11 -0.80 11.21
CA ALA A 194 3.66 0.41 10.53
C ALA A 194 4.60 1.57 10.85
N PRO A 195 4.75 2.53 9.91
CA PRO A 195 5.64 3.65 10.12
C PRO A 195 5.18 4.51 11.31
N ALA A 196 6.10 4.84 12.19
CA ALA A 196 5.90 5.84 13.23
C ALA A 196 6.57 7.16 12.84
N PHE A 197 6.17 8.23 13.50
CA PHE A 197 6.68 9.57 13.29
C PHE A 197 7.25 10.09 14.61
N ASP A 198 8.35 10.87 14.53
CA ASP A 198 8.88 11.67 15.63
C ASP A 198 9.40 10.88 16.84
N ASP A 199 10.53 10.21 16.72
CA ASP A 199 11.20 9.44 17.78
C ASP A 199 10.36 8.29 18.39
N ALA A 200 9.15 8.05 17.88
CA ALA A 200 8.33 6.91 18.30
C ALA A 200 8.77 5.65 17.55
N GLU A 201 8.77 4.52 18.23
CA GLU A 201 8.93 3.22 17.57
C GLU A 201 7.66 2.85 16.78
N GLY A 202 7.81 2.07 15.73
CA GLY A 202 6.68 1.66 14.89
C GLY A 202 5.75 0.70 15.63
N ASN A 203 4.47 0.74 15.31
CA ASN A 203 3.51 -0.18 15.89
C ASN A 203 3.61 -1.56 15.24
N LEU A 204 4.00 -2.57 16.00
CA LEU A 204 3.93 -3.96 15.54
C LEU A 204 2.47 -4.39 15.40
N MET A 205 2.10 -4.82 14.22
CA MET A 205 0.73 -5.22 13.86
C MET A 205 0.71 -6.65 13.36
N TRP A 206 -0.38 -7.35 13.63
CA TRP A 206 -0.65 -8.64 13.02
C TRP A 206 -2.14 -8.85 12.80
N GLU A 207 -2.49 -9.68 11.82
CA GLU A 207 -3.85 -10.13 11.60
C GLU A 207 -3.87 -11.56 11.09
N ALA A 208 -4.98 -12.24 11.29
CA ALA A 208 -5.25 -13.55 10.72
C ALA A 208 -6.74 -13.67 10.37
N PHE A 209 -7.03 -14.34 9.27
CA PHE A 209 -8.39 -14.53 8.80
C PHE A 209 -8.62 -15.92 8.23
N TYR A 210 -9.88 -16.32 8.17
CA TYR A 210 -10.32 -17.45 7.40
C TYR A 210 -11.52 -17.06 6.54
N SER A 211 -11.42 -17.24 5.23
CA SER A 211 -12.47 -16.87 4.26
C SER A 211 -13.26 -18.10 3.85
N PHE A 212 -14.57 -18.07 4.12
CA PHE A 212 -15.52 -19.13 3.72
C PHE A 212 -16.28 -18.70 2.47
N ALA A 213 -16.10 -19.40 1.38
CA ALA A 213 -16.96 -19.32 0.21
C ALA A 213 -18.27 -20.08 0.49
N VAL A 214 -19.29 -19.37 0.97
CA VAL A 214 -20.61 -19.97 1.30
C VAL A 214 -21.39 -20.32 0.04
N THR A 215 -21.32 -19.43 -0.96
CA THR A 215 -21.83 -19.61 -2.32
C THR A 215 -20.90 -18.88 -3.28
N ASP A 216 -21.12 -19.02 -4.59
CA ASP A 216 -20.37 -18.27 -5.62
C ASP A 216 -20.46 -16.74 -5.44
N ASN A 217 -21.48 -16.27 -4.71
CA ASN A 217 -21.76 -14.86 -4.53
C ASN A 217 -21.66 -14.36 -3.09
N ILE A 218 -21.39 -15.24 -2.12
CA ILE A 218 -21.38 -14.90 -0.69
C ILE A 218 -20.12 -15.49 -0.05
N THR A 219 -19.31 -14.62 0.53
CA THR A 219 -18.13 -15.01 1.32
C THR A 219 -18.26 -14.43 2.72
N ILE A 220 -17.98 -15.26 3.75
CA ILE A 220 -17.92 -14.85 5.16
C ILE A 220 -16.48 -14.99 5.63
N THR A 221 -15.91 -13.92 6.18
CA THR A 221 -14.52 -13.88 6.62
C THR A 221 -14.43 -13.42 8.07
N PRO A 222 -14.42 -14.33 9.06
CA PRO A 222 -13.96 -14.02 10.40
C PRO A 222 -12.48 -13.70 10.39
N ALA A 223 -12.11 -12.68 11.16
CA ALA A 223 -10.73 -12.24 11.27
C ALA A 223 -10.45 -11.66 12.67
N ILE A 224 -9.21 -11.76 13.10
CA ILE A 224 -8.68 -11.22 14.36
C ILE A 224 -7.40 -10.42 14.08
N PHE A 225 -7.12 -9.44 14.92
CA PHE A 225 -5.94 -8.61 14.80
C PHE A 225 -5.42 -8.14 16.15
N GLY A 226 -4.16 -7.76 16.20
CA GLY A 226 -3.52 -7.09 17.32
C GLY A 226 -2.61 -5.97 16.84
N ILE A 227 -2.51 -4.92 17.64
CA ILE A 227 -1.61 -3.79 17.47
C ILE A 227 -0.93 -3.60 18.81
N TYR A 228 0.40 -3.60 18.81
CA TYR A 228 1.23 -3.37 19.98
C TYR A 228 1.94 -2.03 19.80
N ASP A 229 1.77 -1.14 20.78
CA ASP A 229 2.51 0.10 20.86
C ASP A 229 3.69 -0.15 21.81
N GLU A 230 4.93 0.00 21.33
CA GLU A 230 6.12 -0.24 22.14
C GLU A 230 6.35 0.88 23.16
N ASP A 231 5.84 2.08 22.91
CA ASP A 231 5.97 3.23 23.81
C ASP A 231 4.99 3.20 25.00
N SER A 232 3.98 2.35 24.95
CA SER A 232 2.91 2.30 25.96
C SER A 232 2.49 0.86 26.22
N ALA A 233 3.05 0.26 27.27
CA ALA A 233 2.73 -1.12 27.70
C ALA A 233 1.24 -1.33 28.07
N ASP A 234 0.44 -0.27 28.13
CA ASP A 234 -0.97 -0.30 28.52
C ASP A 234 -1.93 -0.15 27.30
N ASP A 235 -1.42 0.06 26.08
CA ASP A 235 -2.25 0.36 24.89
C ASP A 235 -2.24 -0.75 23.83
N GLU A 236 -2.12 -2.00 24.24
CA GLU A 236 -2.33 -3.13 23.34
C GLU A 236 -3.79 -3.19 22.86
N ILE A 237 -3.97 -3.17 21.53
CA ILE A 237 -5.30 -3.30 20.92
C ILE A 237 -5.43 -4.72 20.35
N PHE A 238 -6.44 -5.43 20.82
CA PHE A 238 -6.84 -6.72 20.27
C PHE A 238 -8.30 -6.67 19.84
N GLY A 239 -8.60 -7.16 18.63
CA GLY A 239 -9.95 -7.12 18.13
C GLY A 239 -10.24 -8.23 17.11
N GLY A 240 -11.50 -8.27 16.70
CA GLY A 240 -11.94 -9.20 15.66
C GLY A 240 -13.21 -8.72 15.00
N ILE A 241 -13.39 -9.14 13.75
CA ILE A 241 -14.60 -8.86 12.97
C ILE A 241 -15.08 -10.11 12.23
N VAL A 242 -16.29 -10.02 11.73
CA VAL A 242 -16.82 -10.94 10.72
C VAL A 242 -17.26 -10.09 9.53
N LYS A 243 -16.53 -10.18 8.43
CA LYS A 243 -16.86 -9.51 7.17
C LYS A 243 -17.74 -10.43 6.33
N THR A 244 -18.81 -9.90 5.74
CA THR A 244 -19.60 -10.60 4.73
C THR A 244 -19.53 -9.85 3.42
N THR A 245 -19.08 -10.52 2.37
CA THR A 245 -18.94 -9.95 1.02
C THR A 245 -20.00 -10.55 0.10
N PHE A 246 -20.72 -9.69 -0.61
CA PHE A 246 -21.68 -10.06 -1.64
C PHE A 246 -21.16 -9.61 -3.00
N THR A 247 -21.13 -10.52 -3.97
CA THR A 247 -20.74 -10.23 -5.37
C THR A 247 -21.96 -10.37 -6.26
N PHE A 248 -22.31 -9.35 -7.05
CA PHE A 248 -23.51 -9.29 -7.92
C PHE A 248 -23.14 -9.28 -9.39
#